data_6e295a5fe6b81a19291b831f7d4b2055
#
_entry.id   6e295a5fe6b81a19291b831f7d4b2055
#
_cell.length_a   1.000
_cell.length_b   1.000
_cell.length_c   1.000
_cell.angle_alpha   90.00
_cell.angle_beta   90.00
_cell.angle_gamma   90.00
#
_symmetry.space_group_name_H-M   'P 1'
#
loop_
_entity.id
_entity.type
_entity.pdbx_description
1 polymer ?
#
loop_
_entity_poly.entity_id
_entity_poly.type
_entity_poly.pdbx_seq_one_letter_code
_entity_poly.pdbx_strand_id
1 'polypeptide(L)'
;DWYRKKVASMTTPGARSLINKGKATLRPKYGIMNLFGYDPKHKDRLPYYDSFPLILPLEPAKGGFIGLNFHYLPPGARVRFLRSLANTTNNNKFDKSTRYDISWRNNTFMKKTAKHYLFNHVRTSFLNIPADEMAIAIFLPVARFRKGSPY
;
A
#
# COMPACT_ATOMS: atom_id res chain seq x y z
N ASP A 1 17.03 2.68 -6.24
CA ASP A 1 16.02 3.26 -5.33
C ASP A 1 15.01 4.18 -6.05
N TRP A 2 14.32 3.60 -7.01
CA TRP A 2 13.33 4.33 -7.79
C TRP A 2 12.25 5.00 -6.93
N TYR A 3 11.72 4.28 -5.94
CA TYR A 3 10.69 4.83 -5.04
C TYR A 3 11.24 5.98 -4.18
N ARG A 4 12.52 5.92 -3.78
CA ARG A 4 13.13 7.00 -2.98
C ARG A 4 13.21 8.29 -3.77
N LYS A 5 13.61 8.20 -5.05
CA LYS A 5 13.61 9.36 -5.94
C LYS A 5 12.20 9.91 -6.14
N LYS A 6 11.21 9.01 -6.26
CA LYS A 6 9.81 9.39 -6.44
C LYS A 6 9.26 10.12 -5.22
N VAL A 7 9.50 9.57 -4.02
CA VAL A 7 9.08 10.19 -2.77
C VAL A 7 9.86 11.48 -2.50
N ALA A 8 11.15 11.51 -2.80
CA ALA A 8 11.99 12.70 -2.63
C ALA A 8 11.58 13.88 -3.52
N SER A 9 10.92 13.61 -4.65
CA SER A 9 10.39 14.68 -5.52
C SER A 9 9.20 15.40 -4.92
N MET A 10 8.64 14.89 -3.83
CA MET A 10 7.52 15.51 -3.10
C MET A 10 8.06 16.47 -2.05
N THR A 11 7.53 17.68 -2.01
CA THR A 11 8.04 18.75 -1.14
C THR A 11 7.40 18.77 0.23
N THR A 12 6.93 17.62 0.75
CA THR A 12 6.27 17.55 2.05
C THR A 12 7.23 17.01 3.12
N PRO A 13 7.17 17.51 4.38
CA PRO A 13 7.97 16.95 5.50
C PRO A 13 7.74 15.44 5.70
N GLY A 14 6.51 14.95 5.44
CA GLY A 14 6.17 13.54 5.55
C GLY A 14 6.94 12.66 4.59
N ALA A 15 7.23 13.14 3.37
CA ALA A 15 8.02 12.40 2.39
C ALA A 15 9.44 12.13 2.89
N ARG A 16 10.06 13.12 3.53
CA ARG A 16 11.40 12.97 4.12
C ARG A 16 11.40 11.94 5.25
N SER A 17 10.38 11.96 6.09
CA SER A 17 10.23 10.98 7.17
C SER A 17 10.17 9.55 6.62
N LEU A 18 9.38 9.33 5.57
CA LEU A 18 9.29 8.01 4.93
C LEU A 18 10.61 7.55 4.33
N ILE A 19 11.37 8.45 3.68
CA ILE A 19 12.68 8.12 3.12
C ILE A 19 13.63 7.67 4.23
N ASN A 20 13.66 8.39 5.35
CA ASN A 20 14.59 8.14 6.44
C ASN A 20 14.22 6.90 7.27
N LYS A 21 12.92 6.63 7.46
CA LYS A 21 12.42 5.51 8.27
C LYS A 21 12.08 4.27 7.45
N GLY A 22 11.83 4.44 6.17
CA GLY A 22 11.45 3.35 5.28
C GLY A 22 12.60 2.38 5.04
N LYS A 23 12.29 1.08 5.08
CA LYS A 23 13.20 0.00 4.78
C LYS A 23 12.76 -0.71 3.51
N ALA A 24 13.71 -0.97 2.59
CA ALA A 24 13.44 -1.68 1.35
C ALA A 24 13.69 -3.18 1.52
N THR A 25 12.78 -4.01 0.99
CA THR A 25 12.91 -5.46 0.98
C THR A 25 12.55 -6.03 -0.39
N LEU A 26 13.06 -7.24 -0.69
CA LEU A 26 12.76 -7.94 -1.95
C LEU A 26 11.37 -8.58 -1.93
N ARG A 27 10.82 -8.83 -0.76
CA ARG A 27 9.49 -9.40 -0.59
C ARG A 27 8.60 -8.45 0.21
N PRO A 28 7.28 -8.48 0.00
CA PRO A 28 6.38 -7.65 0.79
C PRO A 28 6.42 -8.07 2.26
N LYS A 29 6.25 -7.11 3.15
CA LYS A 29 6.15 -7.39 4.57
C LYS A 29 4.68 -7.35 4.96
N TYR A 30 4.15 -8.51 5.36
CA TYR A 30 2.74 -8.64 5.69
C TYR A 30 2.37 -7.88 6.97
N GLY A 31 1.17 -7.29 6.98
CA GLY A 31 0.64 -6.55 8.12
C GLY A 31 1.14 -5.13 8.28
N ILE A 32 1.98 -4.64 7.36
CA ILE A 32 2.35 -3.22 7.30
C ILE A 32 2.21 -2.72 5.86
N MET A 33 2.17 -1.41 5.68
CA MET A 33 2.10 -0.83 4.34
C MET A 33 3.40 -0.99 3.56
N ASN A 34 3.27 -1.22 2.27
CA ASN A 34 4.38 -1.26 1.32
C ASN A 34 4.07 -0.40 0.11
N LEU A 35 5.07 0.33 -0.38
CA LEU A 35 5.05 1.01 -1.68
C LEU A 35 5.96 0.28 -2.65
N PHE A 36 5.52 0.09 -3.88
CA PHE A 36 6.35 -0.55 -4.91
C PHE A 36 5.84 -0.21 -6.31
N GLY A 37 6.72 -0.39 -7.31
CA GLY A 37 6.35 -0.26 -8.71
C GLY A 37 5.74 -1.55 -9.23
N TYR A 38 4.65 -1.46 -9.98
CA TYR A 38 3.90 -2.61 -10.48
C TYR A 38 3.43 -2.40 -11.92
N ASP A 39 3.57 -3.46 -12.73
CA ASP A 39 3.08 -3.49 -14.11
C ASP A 39 2.06 -4.63 -14.26
N PRO A 40 0.74 -4.35 -14.19
CA PRO A 40 -0.28 -5.38 -14.14
C PRO A 40 -0.30 -6.31 -15.37
N LYS A 41 -0.56 -7.58 -15.13
CA LYS A 41 -0.61 -8.61 -16.17
C LYS A 41 -1.65 -8.30 -17.25
N HIS A 42 -2.81 -7.81 -16.86
CA HIS A 42 -3.94 -7.57 -17.77
C HIS A 42 -4.21 -6.07 -18.00
N LYS A 43 -3.15 -5.24 -17.98
CA LYS A 43 -3.30 -3.78 -18.11
C LYS A 43 -4.06 -3.36 -19.37
N ASP A 44 -3.95 -4.11 -20.45
CA ASP A 44 -4.64 -3.79 -21.70
C ASP A 44 -6.16 -3.93 -21.61
N ARG A 45 -6.65 -4.74 -20.68
CA ARG A 45 -8.09 -5.00 -20.47
C ARG A 45 -8.65 -4.19 -19.32
N LEU A 46 -7.81 -3.63 -18.45
CA LEU A 46 -8.25 -2.88 -17.29
C LEU A 46 -8.68 -1.47 -17.70
N PRO A 47 -9.79 -0.94 -17.16
CA PRO A 47 -10.20 0.44 -17.42
C PRO A 47 -9.23 1.44 -16.80
N TYR A 48 -8.57 1.05 -15.71
CA TYR A 48 -7.49 1.79 -15.05
C TYR A 48 -6.68 0.83 -14.19
N TYR A 49 -5.46 1.22 -13.87
CA TYR A 49 -4.59 0.47 -12.95
C TYR A 49 -3.59 1.42 -12.28
N ASP A 50 -3.12 1.02 -11.10
CA ASP A 50 -2.16 1.78 -10.31
C ASP A 50 -0.76 1.21 -10.54
N SER A 51 0.13 2.03 -11.11
CA SER A 51 1.51 1.61 -11.39
C SER A 51 2.46 1.82 -10.22
N PHE A 52 2.00 2.45 -9.13
CA PHE A 52 2.79 2.65 -7.92
C PHE A 52 1.92 2.46 -6.67
N PRO A 53 1.47 1.23 -6.41
CA PRO A 53 0.50 0.96 -5.35
C PRO A 53 1.03 1.15 -3.93
N LEU A 54 0.15 1.64 -3.05
CA LEU A 54 0.34 1.69 -1.60
C LEU A 54 -0.52 0.59 -1.00
N ILE A 55 0.11 -0.49 -0.57
CA ILE A 55 -0.54 -1.76 -0.26
C ILE A 55 -0.35 -2.14 1.20
N LEU A 56 -1.40 -2.69 1.80
CA LEU A 56 -1.29 -3.48 3.03
C LEU A 56 -1.35 -4.96 2.64
N PRO A 57 -0.20 -5.65 2.53
CA PRO A 57 -0.21 -7.08 2.20
C PRO A 57 -0.85 -7.88 3.34
N LEU A 58 -1.77 -8.78 2.99
CA LEU A 58 -2.55 -9.54 3.95
C LEU A 58 -2.11 -11.01 4.03
N GLU A 59 -1.93 -11.66 2.88
CA GLU A 59 -1.64 -13.09 2.84
C GLU A 59 -0.95 -13.49 1.54
N PRO A 60 -0.16 -14.57 1.55
CA PRO A 60 0.39 -15.14 0.32
C PRO A 60 -0.72 -15.64 -0.60
N ALA A 61 -0.46 -15.60 -1.89
CA ALA A 61 -1.35 -16.16 -2.91
C ALA A 61 -0.50 -16.75 -4.03
N LYS A 62 -1.11 -17.52 -4.91
CA LYS A 62 -0.38 -18.20 -6.00
C LYS A 62 0.38 -17.18 -6.86
N GLY A 63 1.70 -17.32 -6.88
CA GLY A 63 2.58 -16.45 -7.65
C GLY A 63 2.74 -15.03 -7.12
N GLY A 64 2.22 -14.73 -5.93
CA GLY A 64 2.25 -13.39 -5.38
C GLY A 64 1.59 -13.29 -4.02
N PHE A 65 0.78 -12.26 -3.82
CA PHE A 65 0.10 -11.99 -2.55
C PHE A 65 -1.20 -11.22 -2.76
N ILE A 66 -2.08 -11.30 -1.76
CA ILE A 66 -3.28 -10.45 -1.68
C ILE A 66 -2.95 -9.24 -0.81
N GLY A 67 -3.29 -8.05 -1.28
CA GLY A 67 -3.12 -6.82 -0.53
C GLY A 67 -4.25 -5.83 -0.74
N LEU A 68 -4.46 -4.96 0.24
CA LEU A 68 -5.42 -3.86 0.14
C LEU A 68 -4.71 -2.64 -0.45
N ASN A 69 -5.24 -2.10 -1.56
CA ASN A 69 -4.68 -0.91 -2.19
C ASN A 69 -5.42 0.33 -1.75
N PHE A 70 -4.75 1.16 -0.95
CA PHE A 70 -5.33 2.40 -0.40
C PHE A 70 -5.62 3.45 -1.47
N HIS A 71 -4.94 3.42 -2.60
CA HIS A 71 -5.16 4.37 -3.68
C HIS A 71 -6.55 4.22 -4.34
N TYR A 72 -7.19 3.04 -4.18
CA TYR A 72 -8.54 2.82 -4.66
C TYR A 72 -9.61 3.47 -3.78
N LEU A 73 -9.20 4.06 -2.66
CA LEU A 73 -10.10 4.78 -1.74
C LEU A 73 -9.91 6.28 -1.86
N PRO A 74 -10.99 7.06 -1.91
CA PRO A 74 -10.88 8.52 -1.77
C PRO A 74 -10.22 8.89 -0.42
N PRO A 75 -9.54 10.05 -0.32
CA PRO A 75 -8.81 10.41 0.90
C PRO A 75 -9.62 10.32 2.20
N GLY A 76 -10.88 10.76 2.19
CA GLY A 76 -11.74 10.66 3.38
C GLY A 76 -12.01 9.22 3.80
N ALA A 77 -12.19 8.31 2.83
CA ALA A 77 -12.39 6.89 3.09
C ALA A 77 -11.12 6.24 3.64
N ARG A 78 -9.95 6.68 3.19
CA ARG A 78 -8.67 6.19 3.71
C ARG A 78 -8.53 6.45 5.21
N VAL A 79 -8.93 7.64 5.66
CA VAL A 79 -8.90 8.00 7.08
C VAL A 79 -9.82 7.09 7.90
N ARG A 80 -11.06 6.91 7.44
CA ARG A 80 -12.02 6.03 8.11
C ARG A 80 -11.51 4.58 8.17
N PHE A 81 -10.92 4.12 7.09
CA PHE A 81 -10.34 2.78 7.02
C PHE A 81 -9.18 2.63 8.00
N LEU A 82 -8.27 3.61 8.04
CA LEU A 82 -7.14 3.60 8.98
C LEU A 82 -7.60 3.54 10.44
N ARG A 83 -8.67 4.28 10.78
CA ARG A 83 -9.27 4.20 12.12
C ARG A 83 -9.80 2.81 12.44
N SER A 84 -10.44 2.15 11.48
CA SER A 84 -10.95 0.79 11.68
C SER A 84 -9.82 -0.22 11.88
N LEU A 85 -8.65 0.00 11.30
CA LEU A 85 -7.48 -0.86 11.49
C LEU A 85 -6.96 -0.83 12.94
N ALA A 86 -7.22 0.23 13.68
CA ALA A 86 -6.77 0.33 15.07
C ALA A 86 -7.28 -0.81 15.95
N ASN A 87 -8.42 -1.42 15.59
CA ASN A 87 -9.01 -2.53 16.33
C ASN A 87 -8.45 -3.90 15.93
N THR A 88 -7.51 -3.95 14.98
CA THR A 88 -6.98 -5.20 14.42
C THR A 88 -5.46 -5.29 14.57
N THR A 89 -4.88 -4.52 15.49
CA THR A 89 -3.45 -4.48 15.70
C THR A 89 -2.98 -5.51 16.74
N ASN A 90 -1.71 -5.88 16.66
CA ASN A 90 -1.06 -6.78 17.61
C ASN A 90 -0.58 -6.09 18.90
N ASN A 91 -0.67 -4.77 18.98
CA ASN A 91 -0.34 -4.01 20.18
C ASN A 91 -1.12 -2.69 20.23
N ASN A 92 -1.12 -2.03 21.40
CA ASN A 92 -1.81 -0.75 21.62
C ASN A 92 -0.96 0.47 21.25
N LYS A 93 0.30 0.26 20.89
CA LYS A 93 1.22 1.34 20.49
C LYS A 93 1.49 1.20 18.99
N PHE A 94 1.22 2.25 18.24
CA PHE A 94 1.52 2.27 16.81
C PHE A 94 3.01 2.60 16.61
N ASP A 95 3.83 1.56 16.58
CA ASP A 95 5.27 1.66 16.37
C ASP A 95 5.72 0.72 15.23
N LYS A 96 7.04 0.56 15.06
CA LYS A 96 7.61 -0.26 13.99
C LYS A 96 7.25 -1.74 14.09
N SER A 97 6.85 -2.23 15.27
CA SER A 97 6.46 -3.62 15.49
C SER A 97 4.99 -3.89 15.19
N THR A 98 4.19 -2.83 15.04
CA THR A 98 2.75 -2.96 14.80
C THR A 98 2.47 -3.66 13.48
N ARG A 99 1.60 -4.67 13.52
CA ARG A 99 1.12 -5.40 12.34
C ARG A 99 -0.39 -5.45 12.37
N TYR A 100 -1.00 -5.36 11.19
CA TYR A 100 -2.45 -5.46 11.04
C TYR A 100 -2.80 -6.88 10.58
N ASP A 101 -3.77 -7.48 11.27
CA ASP A 101 -4.34 -8.77 10.91
C ASP A 101 -5.82 -8.58 10.62
N ILE A 102 -6.20 -8.73 9.35
CA ILE A 102 -7.53 -8.37 8.87
C ILE A 102 -8.18 -9.56 8.17
N SER A 103 -9.39 -9.91 8.61
CA SER A 103 -10.25 -10.84 7.88
C SER A 103 -11.02 -10.06 6.78
N TRP A 104 -10.42 -9.96 5.61
CA TRP A 104 -10.97 -9.16 4.51
C TRP A 104 -12.11 -9.83 3.75
N ARG A 105 -12.17 -11.16 3.77
CA ARG A 105 -13.14 -11.92 2.97
C ARG A 105 -14.58 -11.70 3.38
N ASN A 106 -14.82 -11.39 4.65
CA ASN A 106 -16.17 -11.18 5.20
C ASN A 106 -16.62 -9.72 5.16
N ASN A 107 -15.81 -8.84 4.59
CA ASN A 107 -16.08 -7.41 4.51
C ASN A 107 -16.19 -6.97 3.05
N THR A 108 -17.39 -6.58 2.61
CA THR A 108 -17.64 -6.17 1.22
C THR A 108 -16.77 -4.98 0.80
N PHE A 109 -16.56 -4.03 1.70
CA PHE A 109 -15.73 -2.86 1.44
C PHE A 109 -14.26 -3.25 1.22
N MET A 110 -13.72 -4.11 2.07
CA MET A 110 -12.34 -4.58 1.95
C MET A 110 -12.14 -5.44 0.71
N LYS A 111 -13.13 -6.25 0.33
CA LYS A 111 -13.06 -7.05 -0.89
C LYS A 111 -12.85 -6.21 -2.14
N LYS A 112 -13.45 -5.02 -2.20
CA LYS A 112 -13.31 -4.13 -3.36
C LYS A 112 -11.91 -3.57 -3.50
N THR A 113 -11.20 -3.40 -2.40
CA THR A 113 -9.83 -2.87 -2.38
C THR A 113 -8.77 -3.97 -2.39
N ALA A 114 -9.16 -5.22 -2.14
CA ALA A 114 -8.25 -6.36 -2.16
C ALA A 114 -7.88 -6.73 -3.61
N LYS A 115 -6.58 -6.83 -3.87
CA LYS A 115 -6.05 -7.15 -5.19
C LYS A 115 -5.00 -8.25 -5.08
N HIS A 116 -4.88 -9.06 -6.14
CA HIS A 116 -3.85 -10.08 -6.26
C HIS A 116 -2.67 -9.49 -7.03
N TYR A 117 -1.53 -9.34 -6.36
CA TYR A 117 -0.30 -8.85 -6.97
C TYR A 117 0.64 -9.99 -7.28
N LEU A 118 1.14 -10.05 -8.53
CA LEU A 118 2.03 -11.12 -8.99
C LEU A 118 3.48 -10.67 -8.89
N PHE A 119 4.33 -11.49 -8.28
CA PHE A 119 5.76 -11.15 -8.11
C PHE A 119 6.48 -10.87 -9.43
N ASN A 120 6.11 -11.59 -10.50
CA ASN A 120 6.72 -11.40 -11.82
C ASN A 120 6.43 -10.02 -12.43
N HIS A 121 5.44 -9.30 -11.92
CA HIS A 121 5.04 -7.98 -12.39
C HIS A 121 5.47 -6.86 -11.46
N VAL A 122 6.11 -7.17 -10.35
CA VAL A 122 6.73 -6.19 -9.45
C VAL A 122 8.01 -5.66 -10.11
N ARG A 123 8.18 -4.34 -10.15
CA ARG A 123 9.27 -3.67 -10.87
C ARG A 123 10.30 -3.01 -9.96
N THR A 124 10.04 -2.94 -8.66
CA THR A 124 10.96 -2.35 -7.68
C THR A 124 11.03 -3.22 -6.43
N SER A 125 11.93 -2.88 -5.50
CA SER A 125 11.87 -3.39 -4.14
C SER A 125 10.61 -2.84 -3.44
N PHE A 126 10.24 -3.47 -2.33
CA PHE A 126 9.13 -3.02 -1.49
C PHE A 126 9.65 -2.05 -0.43
N LEU A 127 9.13 -0.83 -0.42
CA LEU A 127 9.41 0.11 0.65
C LEU A 127 8.42 -0.15 1.78
N ASN A 128 8.92 -0.63 2.92
CA ASN A 128 8.11 -0.91 4.09
C ASN A 128 7.86 0.39 4.87
N ILE A 129 6.61 0.68 5.17
CA ILE A 129 6.20 1.90 5.88
C ILE A 129 5.74 1.50 7.27
N PRO A 130 6.46 1.94 8.33
CA PRO A 130 6.06 1.63 9.70
C PRO A 130 4.67 2.18 10.03
N ALA A 131 3.97 1.55 10.96
CA ALA A 131 2.61 1.95 11.31
C ALA A 131 2.51 3.40 11.82
N ASP A 132 3.55 3.90 12.51
CA ASP A 132 3.61 5.29 12.98
C ASP A 132 3.73 6.31 11.83
N GLU A 133 4.02 5.87 10.61
CA GLU A 133 4.12 6.71 9.41
C GLU A 133 2.94 6.52 8.44
N MET A 134 2.02 5.60 8.74
CA MET A 134 0.90 5.29 7.84
C MET A 134 -0.01 6.49 7.59
N ALA A 135 -0.28 7.30 8.62
CA ALA A 135 -1.12 8.48 8.50
C ALA A 135 -0.55 9.49 7.49
N ILE A 136 0.78 9.57 7.40
CA ILE A 136 1.46 10.40 6.40
C ILE A 136 1.36 9.74 5.02
N ALA A 137 1.64 8.44 4.95
CA ALA A 137 1.70 7.70 3.69
C ALA A 137 0.40 7.74 2.89
N ILE A 138 -0.76 7.62 3.55
CA ILE A 138 -2.05 7.61 2.88
C ILE A 138 -2.42 8.96 2.22
N PHE A 139 -1.75 10.04 2.61
CA PHE A 139 -1.98 11.37 2.05
C PHE A 139 -0.92 11.78 1.03
N LEU A 140 0.13 11.00 0.84
CA LEU A 140 1.14 11.31 -0.18
C LEU A 140 0.53 11.17 -1.58
N PRO A 141 0.79 12.13 -2.49
CA PRO A 141 0.30 12.05 -3.86
C PRO A 141 1.15 11.09 -4.71
N VAL A 142 1.22 9.82 -4.29
CA VAL A 142 2.03 8.79 -4.96
C VAL A 142 1.20 7.88 -5.87
N ALA A 143 -0.13 8.03 -5.87
CA ALA A 143 -0.99 7.28 -6.77
C ALA A 143 -0.62 7.52 -8.23
N ARG A 144 -0.46 6.46 -8.99
CA ARG A 144 -0.08 6.52 -10.42
C ARG A 144 -1.07 5.70 -11.25
N PHE A 145 -2.31 6.19 -11.31
CA PHE A 145 -3.31 5.57 -12.14
C PHE A 145 -3.04 5.84 -13.62
N ARG A 146 -3.21 4.79 -14.42
CA ARG A 146 -3.08 4.83 -15.87
C ARG A 146 -4.43 4.53 -16.50
N LYS A 147 -4.71 5.10 -17.67
CA LYS A 147 -5.93 4.96 -18.47
C LYS A 147 -7.18 5.60 -17.85
N GLY A 148 -7.23 5.81 -16.56
CA GLY A 148 -8.37 6.37 -15.85
C GLY A 148 -8.12 6.43 -14.35
N SER A 149 -9.21 6.59 -13.59
CA SER A 149 -9.16 6.70 -12.13
C SER A 149 -10.35 5.95 -11.52
N PRO A 150 -10.23 5.39 -10.29
CA PRO A 150 -11.34 4.71 -9.61
C PRO A 150 -12.41 5.68 -9.08
N TYR A 151 -12.15 6.97 -9.08
CA TYR A 151 -13.09 8.01 -8.63
C TYR A 151 -12.80 9.34 -9.29
#